data_acd1b3cb563c02c5f7d461c0219630e0
#
_entry.id   acd1b3cb563c02c5f7d461c0219630e0
#
_cell.length_a   1.000
_cell.length_b   1.000
_cell.length_c   1.000
_cell.angle_alpha   90.00
_cell.angle_beta   90.00
_cell.angle_gamma   90.00
#
_symmetry.space_group_name_H-M   'P 1'
#
loop_
_entity.id
_entity.type
_entity.pdbx_description
1 polymer ?
#
loop_
_entity_poly.entity_id
_entity_poly.type
_entity_poly.pdbx_seq_one_letter_code
_entity_poly.pdbx_strand_id
1 'polypeptide(L)'
;TVIYLVLNIFKDFKAKEVKEKLINVAVIAMFLVLTFVPSSLVKTYYFSKYNLEKGKTYPSISYILMAMEEGPRANGWYNETIAEPALRSLKTGENISDEYKEKIKDRLEYFAKHPTYTVDFYRQKLTTTWAESTYSAIFNNGITEESNLSWIKSPLTFYQKAWIILTFTLVIIVLIQNRKNLTIELIFLVTIFLGGFCFHILWEAKSRYIIPYI
;
A
#
# COMPACT_ATOMS: atom_id res chain seq x y z
N THR A 1 -14.48 -1.66 -8.31
CA THR A 1 -15.30 -1.71 -9.54
C THR A 1 -14.96 -2.92 -10.41
N VAL A 2 -13.68 -3.15 -10.81
CA VAL A 2 -13.29 -4.30 -11.65
C VAL A 2 -13.47 -5.61 -10.89
N ILE A 3 -13.03 -5.69 -9.64
CA ILE A 3 -13.20 -6.89 -8.78
C ILE A 3 -14.69 -7.21 -8.61
N TYR A 4 -15.54 -6.20 -8.40
CA TYR A 4 -16.99 -6.38 -8.34
C TYR A 4 -17.54 -7.00 -9.63
N LEU A 5 -17.14 -6.50 -10.80
CA LEU A 5 -17.56 -7.04 -12.09
C LEU A 5 -17.08 -8.48 -12.29
N VAL A 6 -15.84 -8.79 -11.89
CA VAL A 6 -15.30 -10.16 -11.94
C VAL A 6 -16.09 -11.08 -11.03
N LEU A 7 -16.31 -10.71 -9.78
CA LEU A 7 -17.10 -11.52 -8.84
C LEU A 7 -18.53 -11.74 -9.32
N ASN A 8 -19.13 -10.72 -9.94
CA ASN A 8 -20.48 -10.82 -10.50
C ASN A 8 -20.56 -11.78 -11.70
N ILE A 9 -19.51 -11.83 -12.55
CA ILE A 9 -19.42 -12.81 -13.65
C ILE A 9 -19.45 -14.24 -13.10
N PHE A 10 -18.76 -14.51 -11.99
CA PHE A 10 -18.66 -15.85 -11.40
C PHE A 10 -19.90 -16.24 -10.57
N LYS A 11 -20.52 -15.30 -9.86
CA LYS A 11 -21.67 -15.58 -8.98
C LYS A 11 -22.88 -16.15 -9.72
N ASP A 12 -23.19 -15.60 -10.87
CA ASP A 12 -24.40 -15.95 -11.65
C ASP A 12 -24.07 -16.70 -12.94
N PHE A 13 -23.02 -17.50 -12.93
CA PHE A 13 -22.52 -18.15 -14.15
C PHE A 13 -23.55 -19.00 -14.86
N LYS A 14 -24.56 -19.56 -14.14
CA LYS A 14 -25.63 -20.41 -14.72
C LYS A 14 -26.89 -19.64 -15.15
N ALA A 15 -27.08 -18.40 -14.67
CA ALA A 15 -28.37 -17.70 -14.81
C ALA A 15 -28.35 -16.47 -15.73
N LYS A 16 -27.15 -15.91 -16.05
CA LYS A 16 -27.07 -14.69 -16.86
C LYS A 16 -27.00 -14.94 -18.34
N GLU A 17 -27.68 -14.09 -19.10
CA GLU A 17 -27.60 -14.06 -20.56
C GLU A 17 -26.16 -13.80 -21.02
N VAL A 18 -25.74 -14.46 -22.11
CA VAL A 18 -24.41 -14.31 -22.71
C VAL A 18 -24.08 -12.85 -23.01
N LYS A 19 -25.08 -12.03 -23.40
CA LYS A 19 -24.93 -10.60 -23.68
C LYS A 19 -24.43 -9.81 -22.47
N GLU A 20 -25.00 -10.04 -21.28
CA GLU A 20 -24.58 -9.33 -20.06
C GLU A 20 -23.14 -9.71 -19.65
N LYS A 21 -22.77 -10.97 -19.81
CA LYS A 21 -21.39 -11.42 -19.56
C LYS A 21 -20.41 -10.77 -20.51
N LEU A 22 -20.76 -10.67 -21.80
CA LEU A 22 -19.92 -9.96 -22.79
C LEU A 22 -19.75 -8.46 -22.44
N ILE A 23 -20.82 -7.80 -21.98
CA ILE A 23 -20.76 -6.40 -21.53
C ILE A 23 -19.79 -6.28 -20.34
N ASN A 24 -19.90 -7.15 -19.34
CA ASN A 24 -19.01 -7.13 -18.17
C ASN A 24 -17.54 -7.35 -18.56
N VAL A 25 -17.27 -8.29 -19.46
CA VAL A 25 -15.93 -8.53 -19.99
C VAL A 25 -15.41 -7.31 -20.76
N ALA A 26 -16.25 -6.69 -21.60
CA ALA A 26 -15.89 -5.48 -22.33
C ALA A 26 -15.58 -4.29 -21.39
N VAL A 27 -16.36 -4.12 -20.32
CA VAL A 27 -16.10 -3.08 -19.30
C VAL A 27 -14.78 -3.34 -18.57
N ILE A 28 -14.48 -4.58 -18.21
CA ILE A 28 -13.19 -4.93 -17.60
C ILE A 28 -12.04 -4.65 -18.55
N ALA A 29 -12.15 -5.09 -19.80
CA ALA A 29 -11.14 -4.85 -20.82
C ALA A 29 -10.92 -3.35 -21.06
N MET A 30 -11.99 -2.57 -21.15
CA MET A 30 -11.93 -1.12 -21.29
C MET A 30 -11.24 -0.48 -20.08
N PHE A 31 -11.56 -0.92 -18.85
CA PHE A 31 -10.90 -0.42 -17.64
C PHE A 31 -9.40 -0.71 -17.66
N LEU A 32 -8.99 -1.92 -18.05
CA LEU A 32 -7.57 -2.27 -18.18
C LEU A 32 -6.89 -1.40 -19.23
N VAL A 33 -7.50 -1.22 -20.40
CA VAL A 33 -6.99 -0.33 -21.45
C VAL A 33 -6.82 1.10 -20.92
N LEU A 34 -7.86 1.66 -20.28
CA LEU A 34 -7.81 3.03 -19.73
C LEU A 34 -6.80 3.19 -18.59
N THR A 35 -6.45 2.10 -17.90
CA THR A 35 -5.44 2.14 -16.83
C THR A 35 -4.02 2.08 -17.39
N PHE A 36 -3.76 1.16 -18.32
CA PHE A 36 -2.38 0.89 -18.78
C PHE A 36 -1.97 1.71 -20.00
N VAL A 37 -2.87 1.99 -20.93
CA VAL A 37 -2.53 2.69 -22.18
C VAL A 37 -2.13 4.15 -21.92
N PRO A 38 -2.88 4.98 -21.18
CA PRO A 38 -2.45 6.35 -20.88
C PRO A 38 -1.11 6.41 -20.14
N SER A 39 -0.92 5.52 -19.16
CA SER A 39 0.34 5.43 -18.43
C SER A 39 1.52 5.09 -19.35
N SER A 40 1.33 4.16 -20.29
CA SER A 40 2.33 3.78 -21.28
C SER A 40 2.62 4.92 -22.26
N LEU A 41 1.58 5.60 -22.76
CA LEU A 41 1.72 6.74 -23.67
C LEU A 41 2.46 7.90 -23.00
N VAL A 42 2.09 8.27 -21.78
CA VAL A 42 2.77 9.31 -21.01
C VAL A 42 4.23 8.96 -20.79
N LYS A 43 4.54 7.73 -20.35
CA LYS A 43 5.91 7.27 -20.21
C LYS A 43 6.67 7.40 -21.54
N THR A 44 6.13 6.86 -22.63
CA THR A 44 6.78 6.89 -23.96
C THR A 44 7.03 8.32 -24.42
N TYR A 45 6.06 9.22 -24.24
CA TYR A 45 6.21 10.63 -24.57
C TYR A 45 7.37 11.28 -23.80
N TYR A 46 7.42 11.12 -22.48
CA TYR A 46 8.48 11.72 -21.66
C TYR A 46 9.85 11.10 -21.94
N PHE A 47 9.92 9.78 -22.11
CA PHE A 47 11.16 9.11 -22.48
C PHE A 47 11.73 9.61 -23.81
N SER A 48 10.85 9.80 -24.82
CA SER A 48 11.24 10.35 -26.12
C SER A 48 11.65 11.82 -26.01
N LYS A 49 10.83 12.65 -25.33
CA LYS A 49 11.03 14.10 -25.22
C LYS A 49 12.34 14.47 -24.51
N TYR A 50 12.71 13.71 -23.49
CA TYR A 50 13.88 14.00 -22.65
C TYR A 50 15.05 13.04 -22.90
N ASN A 51 15.02 12.25 -23.97
CA ASN A 51 16.04 11.22 -24.30
C ASN A 51 16.39 10.33 -23.12
N LEU A 52 15.38 9.93 -22.33
CA LEU A 52 15.60 9.06 -21.20
C LEU A 52 15.76 7.62 -21.67
N GLU A 53 16.70 6.88 -21.09
CA GLU A 53 16.89 5.47 -21.39
C GLU A 53 15.71 4.63 -20.91
N LYS A 54 15.10 3.88 -21.83
CA LYS A 54 14.04 2.93 -21.49
C LYS A 54 14.59 1.84 -20.58
N GLY A 55 13.90 1.58 -19.47
CA GLY A 55 14.26 0.50 -18.55
C GLY A 55 14.97 0.95 -17.27
N LYS A 56 15.45 2.19 -17.19
CA LYS A 56 15.98 2.73 -15.94
C LYS A 56 14.83 3.21 -15.06
N THR A 57 14.29 2.33 -14.25
CA THR A 57 13.26 2.65 -13.24
C THR A 57 13.79 2.32 -11.85
N TYR A 58 13.29 3.03 -10.86
CA TYR A 58 13.63 2.74 -9.47
C TYR A 58 13.29 1.26 -9.15
N PRO A 59 14.25 0.48 -8.64
CA PRO A 59 14.04 -0.94 -8.43
C PRO A 59 12.94 -1.21 -7.41
N SER A 60 11.85 -1.85 -7.82
CA SER A 60 10.72 -2.15 -6.92
C SER A 60 11.12 -3.01 -5.72
N ILE A 61 12.17 -3.81 -5.87
CA ILE A 61 12.71 -4.66 -4.81
C ILE A 61 13.22 -3.84 -3.60
N SER A 62 13.62 -2.59 -3.81
CA SER A 62 14.04 -1.70 -2.71
C SER A 62 12.90 -1.39 -1.75
N TYR A 63 11.65 -1.29 -2.23
CA TYR A 63 10.49 -1.10 -1.37
C TYR A 63 10.18 -2.33 -0.51
N ILE A 64 10.45 -3.54 -1.04
CA ILE A 64 10.31 -4.79 -0.30
C ILE A 64 11.39 -4.86 0.79
N LEU A 65 12.63 -4.54 0.45
CA LEU A 65 13.72 -4.50 1.44
C LEU A 65 13.44 -3.46 2.53
N MET A 66 13.05 -2.23 2.16
CA MET A 66 12.66 -1.20 3.15
C MET A 66 11.53 -1.70 4.06
N ALA A 67 10.58 -2.46 3.52
CA ALA A 67 9.46 -3.00 4.28
C ALA A 67 9.86 -3.94 5.40
N MET A 68 11.06 -4.53 5.32
CA MET A 68 11.61 -5.51 6.24
C MET A 68 12.72 -4.95 7.13
N GLU A 69 13.13 -3.70 6.92
CA GLU A 69 14.19 -3.05 7.67
C GLU A 69 13.67 -2.04 8.69
N GLU A 70 14.46 -1.81 9.72
CA GLU A 70 14.23 -0.74 10.65
C GLU A 70 14.55 0.59 9.97
N GLY A 71 13.56 1.43 9.84
CA GLY A 71 13.74 2.79 9.33
C GLY A 71 14.10 3.76 10.44
N PRO A 72 14.69 4.91 10.12
CA PRO A 72 15.08 5.92 11.11
C PRO A 72 13.89 6.49 11.89
N ARG A 73 12.68 6.33 11.39
CA ARG A 73 11.45 6.81 11.99
C ARG A 73 10.55 5.68 12.51
N ALA A 74 10.42 4.60 11.74
CA ALA A 74 9.60 3.45 12.09
C ALA A 74 9.98 2.25 11.21
N ASN A 75 9.66 1.06 11.70
CA ASN A 75 9.88 -0.20 10.98
C ASN A 75 9.13 -0.22 9.65
N GLY A 76 9.82 -0.58 8.58
CA GLY A 76 9.25 -0.67 7.24
C GLY A 76 8.99 0.66 6.54
N TRP A 77 9.43 1.78 7.10
CA TRP A 77 9.33 3.11 6.49
C TRP A 77 10.51 3.38 5.57
N TYR A 78 10.42 4.51 4.83
CA TYR A 78 11.49 4.99 3.97
C TYR A 78 12.83 5.01 4.71
N ASN A 79 13.84 4.42 4.08
CA ASN A 79 15.19 4.31 4.61
C ASN A 79 16.18 4.76 3.54
N GLU A 80 16.93 5.82 3.82
CA GLU A 80 17.90 6.42 2.90
C GLU A 80 19.04 5.45 2.57
N THR A 81 19.46 4.62 3.52
CA THR A 81 20.53 3.64 3.30
C THR A 81 20.18 2.60 2.22
N ILE A 82 18.89 2.40 1.98
CA ILE A 82 18.38 1.54 0.90
C ILE A 82 18.03 2.37 -0.34
N ALA A 83 17.43 3.55 -0.13
CA ALA A 83 16.96 4.39 -1.23
C ALA A 83 18.10 5.02 -2.04
N GLU A 84 19.17 5.48 -1.39
CA GLU A 84 20.28 6.14 -2.09
C GLU A 84 21.06 5.24 -3.06
N PRO A 85 21.45 3.99 -2.69
CA PRO A 85 22.04 3.07 -3.65
C PRO A 85 21.11 2.77 -4.82
N ALA A 86 19.81 2.61 -4.56
CA ALA A 86 18.81 2.41 -5.61
C ALA A 86 18.67 3.61 -6.56
N LEU A 87 18.75 4.84 -6.05
CA LEU A 87 18.78 6.06 -6.85
C LEU A 87 20.09 6.18 -7.65
N ARG A 88 21.21 5.79 -7.04
CA ARG A 88 22.52 5.79 -7.71
C ARG A 88 22.55 4.83 -8.87
N SER A 89 21.98 3.62 -8.71
CA SER A 89 21.90 2.62 -9.77
C SER A 89 21.15 3.12 -11.00
N LEU A 90 20.19 4.02 -10.84
CA LEU A 90 19.51 4.66 -11.97
C LEU A 90 20.47 5.52 -12.81
N LYS A 91 21.45 6.15 -12.18
CA LYS A 91 22.42 7.02 -12.86
C LYS A 91 23.57 6.23 -13.47
N THR A 92 24.06 5.22 -12.76
CA THR A 92 25.21 4.41 -13.17
C THR A 92 24.84 3.26 -14.10
N GLY A 93 23.57 2.83 -14.10
CA GLY A 93 23.13 1.60 -14.79
C GLY A 93 23.53 0.32 -14.08
N GLU A 94 24.04 0.40 -12.86
CA GLU A 94 24.40 -0.75 -12.04
C GLU A 94 23.17 -1.55 -11.63
N ASN A 95 23.26 -2.89 -11.72
CA ASN A 95 22.17 -3.77 -11.28
C ASN A 95 22.33 -4.12 -9.80
N ILE A 96 21.61 -3.45 -8.94
CA ILE A 96 21.61 -3.72 -7.50
C ILE A 96 20.55 -4.76 -7.07
N SER A 97 19.78 -5.28 -8.03
CA SER A 97 18.65 -6.16 -7.70
C SER A 97 19.10 -7.46 -7.03
N ASP A 98 20.25 -8.00 -7.40
CA ASP A 98 20.73 -9.25 -6.83
C ASP A 98 21.29 -9.06 -5.42
N GLU A 99 21.97 -7.93 -5.15
CA GLU A 99 22.37 -7.54 -3.79
C GLU A 99 21.14 -7.39 -2.86
N TYR A 100 20.06 -6.77 -3.38
CA TYR A 100 18.84 -6.58 -2.58
C TYR A 100 18.08 -7.89 -2.34
N LYS A 101 18.10 -8.83 -3.29
CA LYS A 101 17.56 -10.18 -3.08
C LYS A 101 18.30 -10.92 -1.97
N GLU A 102 19.63 -10.81 -1.95
CA GLU A 102 20.44 -11.42 -0.91
C GLU A 102 20.11 -10.82 0.46
N LYS A 103 20.08 -9.48 0.59
CA LYS A 103 19.69 -8.80 1.83
C LYS A 103 18.28 -9.19 2.29
N ILE A 104 17.31 -9.33 1.37
CA ILE A 104 15.97 -9.81 1.71
C ILE A 104 16.00 -11.24 2.23
N LYS A 105 16.79 -12.11 1.61
CA LYS A 105 16.98 -13.50 2.06
C LYS A 105 17.54 -13.54 3.47
N ASP A 106 18.62 -12.79 3.73
CA ASP A 106 19.25 -12.71 5.05
C ASP A 106 18.26 -12.20 6.10
N ARG A 107 17.44 -11.19 5.74
CA ARG A 107 16.43 -10.65 6.62
C ARG A 107 15.31 -11.64 6.93
N LEU A 108 14.88 -12.43 5.94
CA LEU A 108 13.91 -13.52 6.13
C LEU A 108 14.46 -14.62 7.03
N GLU A 109 15.72 -14.99 6.85
CA GLU A 109 16.39 -15.95 7.72
C GLU A 109 16.53 -15.42 9.17
N TYR A 110 16.85 -14.14 9.30
CA TYR A 110 16.89 -13.48 10.61
C TYR A 110 15.53 -13.52 11.31
N PHE A 111 14.47 -13.17 10.60
CA PHE A 111 13.11 -13.24 11.12
C PHE A 111 12.72 -14.65 11.54
N ALA A 112 13.06 -15.67 10.76
CA ALA A 112 12.78 -17.06 11.09
C ALA A 112 13.52 -17.54 12.35
N LYS A 113 14.77 -17.07 12.53
CA LYS A 113 15.59 -17.40 13.72
C LYS A 113 15.19 -16.62 14.98
N HIS A 114 14.52 -15.47 14.84
CA HIS A 114 14.18 -14.56 15.94
C HIS A 114 12.66 -14.26 15.97
N PRO A 115 11.80 -15.23 16.28
CA PRO A 115 10.33 -15.07 16.15
C PRO A 115 9.77 -13.97 17.05
N THR A 116 10.30 -13.79 18.27
CA THR A 116 9.85 -12.72 19.18
C THR A 116 10.14 -11.33 18.60
N TYR A 117 11.34 -11.14 18.07
CA TYR A 117 11.71 -9.91 17.38
C TYR A 117 10.80 -9.68 16.16
N THR A 118 10.54 -10.72 15.38
CA THR A 118 9.70 -10.63 14.17
C THR A 118 8.29 -10.17 14.50
N VAL A 119 7.69 -10.73 15.53
CA VAL A 119 6.36 -10.32 16.01
C VAL A 119 6.39 -8.85 16.44
N ASP A 120 7.40 -8.44 17.20
CA ASP A 120 7.51 -7.06 17.67
C ASP A 120 7.77 -6.09 16.52
N PHE A 121 8.62 -6.44 15.56
CA PHE A 121 8.88 -5.67 14.34
C PHE A 121 7.58 -5.39 13.56
N TYR A 122 6.81 -6.43 13.25
CA TYR A 122 5.56 -6.26 12.50
C TYR A 122 4.46 -5.61 13.32
N ARG A 123 4.39 -5.83 14.63
CA ARG A 123 3.49 -5.11 15.53
C ARG A 123 3.76 -3.61 15.47
N GLN A 124 5.02 -3.19 15.57
CA GLN A 124 5.41 -1.78 15.46
C GLN A 124 5.11 -1.22 14.08
N LYS A 125 5.47 -1.94 13.00
CA LYS A 125 5.17 -1.54 11.63
C LYS A 125 3.67 -1.32 11.41
N LEU A 126 2.84 -2.27 11.83
CA LEU A 126 1.39 -2.16 11.69
C LEU A 126 0.83 -1.00 12.51
N THR A 127 1.30 -0.82 13.75
CA THR A 127 0.86 0.29 14.61
C THR A 127 1.21 1.63 13.99
N THR A 128 2.42 1.82 13.49
CA THR A 128 2.85 3.09 12.89
C THR A 128 2.23 3.32 11.51
N THR A 129 1.78 2.29 10.82
CA THR A 129 1.11 2.42 9.53
C THR A 129 -0.40 2.66 9.69
N TRP A 130 -1.08 1.86 10.53
CA TRP A 130 -2.54 1.82 10.61
C TRP A 130 -3.13 2.57 11.81
N ALA A 131 -2.35 2.82 12.86
CA ALA A 131 -2.81 3.53 14.06
C ALA A 131 -2.12 4.89 14.28
N GLU A 132 -1.26 5.34 13.35
CA GLU A 132 -0.74 6.70 13.36
C GLU A 132 -1.82 7.64 12.81
N SER A 133 -2.49 8.30 13.73
CA SER A 133 -3.73 9.03 13.50
C SER A 133 -3.57 10.32 12.70
N THR A 134 -2.37 10.84 12.57
CA THR A 134 -2.15 12.13 11.87
C THR A 134 -1.78 11.96 10.40
N TYR A 135 -1.69 10.72 9.92
CA TYR A 135 -1.27 10.39 8.55
C TYR A 135 0.02 11.10 8.12
N SER A 136 0.94 11.23 9.06
CA SER A 136 2.18 11.99 8.93
C SER A 136 2.00 13.51 8.74
N ALA A 137 0.81 14.07 8.91
CA ALA A 137 0.57 15.50 8.70
C ALA A 137 1.42 16.37 9.66
N ILE A 138 1.46 16.01 10.94
CA ILE A 138 2.27 16.74 11.95
C ILE A 138 3.74 16.75 11.53
N PHE A 139 4.29 15.59 11.19
CA PHE A 139 5.69 15.47 10.77
C PHE A 139 5.97 16.22 9.46
N ASN A 140 5.14 16.04 8.43
CA ASN A 140 5.37 16.64 7.12
C ASN A 140 5.27 18.18 7.13
N ASN A 141 4.55 18.75 8.10
CA ASN A 141 4.44 20.20 8.28
C ASN A 141 5.44 20.75 9.31
N GLY A 142 6.39 19.94 9.78
CA GLY A 142 7.44 20.38 10.70
C GLY A 142 6.90 20.86 12.06
N ILE A 143 5.74 20.35 12.50
CA ILE A 143 5.16 20.70 13.79
C ILE A 143 5.93 19.95 14.88
N THR A 144 6.95 20.62 15.43
CA THR A 144 7.74 20.16 16.58
C THR A 144 7.22 20.76 17.88
N GLU A 145 7.79 20.37 19.01
CA GLU A 145 7.44 20.96 20.32
C GLU A 145 7.81 22.46 20.38
N GLU A 146 8.76 22.89 19.58
CA GLU A 146 9.25 24.28 19.49
C GLU A 146 8.42 25.13 18.51
N SER A 147 7.52 24.53 17.74
CA SER A 147 6.72 25.24 16.77
C SER A 147 5.57 26.00 17.41
N ASN A 148 5.21 27.16 16.84
CA ASN A 148 4.04 27.94 17.27
C ASN A 148 2.71 27.17 17.16
N LEU A 149 2.69 26.03 16.43
CA LEU A 149 1.56 25.15 16.25
C LEU A 149 1.62 23.90 17.13
N SER A 150 2.58 23.79 18.04
CA SER A 150 2.74 22.64 18.94
C SER A 150 1.47 22.31 19.74
N TRP A 151 0.70 23.33 20.12
CA TRP A 151 -0.53 23.20 20.88
C TRP A 151 -1.62 22.39 20.14
N ILE A 152 -1.62 22.38 18.79
CA ILE A 152 -2.63 21.63 18.01
C ILE A 152 -2.33 20.13 17.94
N LYS A 153 -1.10 19.70 18.22
CA LYS A 153 -0.62 18.32 18.08
C LYS A 153 -1.46 17.35 18.92
N SER A 154 -1.65 17.64 20.20
CA SER A 154 -2.38 16.75 21.11
C SER A 154 -3.87 16.65 20.77
N PRO A 155 -4.63 17.75 20.63
CA PRO A 155 -6.06 17.66 20.29
C PRO A 155 -6.29 17.06 18.90
N LEU A 156 -5.45 17.34 17.90
CA LEU A 156 -5.56 16.73 16.57
C LEU A 156 -5.31 15.22 16.63
N THR A 157 -4.28 14.80 17.34
CA THR A 157 -3.96 13.38 17.52
C THR A 157 -5.09 12.63 18.23
N PHE A 158 -5.65 13.23 19.30
CA PHE A 158 -6.80 12.65 20.01
C PHE A 158 -8.02 12.53 19.10
N TYR A 159 -8.41 13.59 18.41
CA TYR A 159 -9.55 13.60 17.49
C TYR A 159 -9.41 12.51 16.41
N GLN A 160 -8.27 12.44 15.76
CA GLN A 160 -8.06 11.46 14.70
C GLN A 160 -7.99 10.02 15.21
N LYS A 161 -7.40 9.77 16.40
CA LYS A 161 -7.46 8.45 17.04
C LYS A 161 -8.89 8.03 17.36
N ALA A 162 -9.69 8.93 17.91
CA ALA A 162 -11.10 8.66 18.21
C ALA A 162 -11.87 8.32 16.92
N TRP A 163 -11.60 9.03 15.82
CA TRP A 163 -12.21 8.79 14.52
C TRP A 163 -11.82 7.41 13.93
N ILE A 164 -10.54 7.05 13.99
CA ILE A 164 -10.06 5.73 13.54
C ILE A 164 -10.72 4.61 14.33
N ILE A 165 -10.75 4.72 15.67
CA ILE A 165 -11.38 3.72 16.55
C ILE A 165 -12.85 3.58 16.21
N LEU A 166 -13.57 4.69 16.05
CA LEU A 166 -14.98 4.68 15.67
C LEU A 166 -15.20 3.98 14.33
N THR A 167 -14.42 4.35 13.31
CA THR A 167 -14.52 3.77 11.97
C THR A 167 -14.32 2.25 11.99
N PHE A 168 -13.23 1.76 12.59
CA PHE A 168 -13.00 0.32 12.68
C PHE A 168 -14.05 -0.42 13.51
N THR A 169 -14.53 0.19 14.60
CA THR A 169 -15.61 -0.37 15.41
C THR A 169 -16.89 -0.53 14.58
N LEU A 170 -17.27 0.49 13.82
CA LEU A 170 -18.46 0.44 12.96
C LEU A 170 -18.30 -0.62 11.85
N VAL A 171 -17.13 -0.72 11.23
CA VAL A 171 -16.86 -1.77 10.22
C VAL A 171 -17.01 -3.16 10.84
N ILE A 172 -16.46 -3.40 12.03
CA ILE A 172 -16.58 -4.69 12.73
C ILE A 172 -18.04 -4.99 13.05
N ILE A 173 -18.80 -4.01 13.55
CA ILE A 173 -20.23 -4.18 13.85
C ILE A 173 -21.01 -4.57 12.58
N VAL A 174 -20.80 -3.85 11.47
CA VAL A 174 -21.46 -4.14 10.19
C VAL A 174 -21.11 -5.55 9.70
N LEU A 175 -19.86 -5.97 9.79
CA LEU A 175 -19.43 -7.32 9.40
C LEU A 175 -20.09 -8.41 10.25
N ILE A 176 -20.16 -8.21 11.58
CA ILE A 176 -20.81 -9.16 12.50
C ILE A 176 -22.30 -9.25 12.22
N GLN A 177 -22.97 -8.11 12.01
CA GLN A 177 -24.42 -8.07 11.73
C GLN A 177 -24.76 -8.76 10.41
N ASN A 178 -23.93 -8.59 9.39
CA ASN A 178 -24.17 -9.14 8.04
C ASN A 178 -23.48 -10.48 7.78
N ARG A 179 -22.87 -11.12 8.78
CA ARG A 179 -22.06 -12.36 8.60
C ARG A 179 -22.77 -13.50 7.89
N LYS A 180 -24.11 -13.56 7.99
CA LYS A 180 -24.92 -14.62 7.36
C LYS A 180 -25.42 -14.25 5.96
N ASN A 181 -25.43 -12.95 5.63
CA ASN A 181 -25.95 -12.41 4.38
C ASN A 181 -24.95 -11.43 3.78
N LEU A 182 -23.74 -11.94 3.51
CA LEU A 182 -22.69 -11.13 2.89
C LEU A 182 -23.09 -10.78 1.46
N THR A 183 -23.30 -9.50 1.20
CA THR A 183 -23.52 -9.00 -0.16
C THR A 183 -22.20 -8.92 -0.91
N ILE A 184 -22.27 -8.90 -2.25
CA ILE A 184 -21.08 -8.83 -3.08
C ILE A 184 -20.32 -7.49 -2.88
N GLU A 185 -21.07 -6.42 -2.59
CA GLU A 185 -20.51 -5.10 -2.27
C GLU A 185 -19.69 -5.14 -0.99
N LEU A 186 -20.21 -5.81 0.04
CA LEU A 186 -19.50 -5.95 1.33
C LEU A 186 -18.25 -6.82 1.15
N ILE A 187 -18.33 -7.92 0.43
CA ILE A 187 -17.18 -8.78 0.10
C ILE A 187 -16.11 -7.96 -0.65
N PHE A 188 -16.55 -7.13 -1.62
CA PHE A 188 -15.65 -6.27 -2.38
C PHE A 188 -14.90 -5.26 -1.48
N LEU A 189 -15.61 -4.56 -0.59
CA LEU A 189 -15.00 -3.60 0.34
C LEU A 189 -14.01 -4.28 1.29
N VAL A 190 -14.39 -5.43 1.85
CA VAL A 190 -13.49 -6.22 2.71
C VAL A 190 -12.25 -6.68 1.95
N THR A 191 -12.41 -7.09 0.69
CA THR A 191 -11.29 -7.54 -0.15
C THR A 191 -10.31 -6.39 -0.44
N ILE A 192 -10.82 -5.18 -0.72
CA ILE A 192 -9.96 -3.99 -0.90
C ILE A 192 -9.19 -3.69 0.39
N PHE A 193 -9.88 -3.68 1.53
CA PHE A 193 -9.26 -3.40 2.81
C PHE A 193 -8.18 -4.43 3.16
N LEU A 194 -8.51 -5.73 3.11
CA LEU A 194 -7.57 -6.81 3.39
C LEU A 194 -6.41 -6.84 2.38
N GLY A 195 -6.70 -6.60 1.10
CA GLY A 195 -5.66 -6.49 0.07
C GLY A 195 -4.68 -5.37 0.34
N GLY A 196 -5.19 -4.18 0.71
CA GLY A 196 -4.37 -3.05 1.13
C GLY A 196 -3.58 -3.34 2.41
N PHE A 197 -4.20 -3.98 3.39
CA PHE A 197 -3.55 -4.40 4.62
C PHE A 197 -2.37 -5.35 4.35
N CYS A 198 -2.61 -6.43 3.60
CA CYS A 198 -1.57 -7.40 3.23
C CYS A 198 -0.47 -6.76 2.37
N PHE A 199 -0.83 -5.87 1.45
CA PHE A 199 0.14 -5.16 0.62
C PHE A 199 1.13 -4.36 1.49
N HIS A 200 0.64 -3.60 2.47
CA HIS A 200 1.50 -2.80 3.34
C HIS A 200 2.31 -3.60 4.37
N ILE A 201 2.03 -4.88 4.57
CA ILE A 201 2.93 -5.78 5.30
C ILE A 201 4.20 -6.04 4.48
N LEU A 202 4.05 -6.24 3.16
CA LEU A 202 5.13 -6.66 2.25
C LEU A 202 5.85 -5.50 1.55
N TRP A 203 5.30 -4.28 1.63
CA TRP A 203 5.80 -3.09 0.95
C TRP A 203 6.22 -2.01 1.93
N GLU A 204 7.07 -1.06 1.48
CA GLU A 204 7.31 0.17 2.24
C GLU A 204 5.98 0.77 2.66
N ALA A 205 5.85 1.14 3.93
CA ALA A 205 4.60 1.61 4.48
C ALA A 205 4.75 2.94 5.21
N LYS A 206 3.77 3.82 5.02
CA LYS A 206 3.61 5.08 5.76
C LYS A 206 2.14 5.26 6.11
N SER A 207 1.85 5.90 7.22
CA SER A 207 0.47 6.11 7.67
C SER A 207 -0.42 6.80 6.62
N ARG A 208 0.10 7.73 5.83
CA ARG A 208 -0.66 8.40 4.75
C ARG A 208 -1.10 7.46 3.61
N TYR A 209 -0.48 6.30 3.47
CA TYR A 209 -0.84 5.36 2.41
C TYR A 209 -2.14 4.61 2.68
N ILE A 210 -2.61 4.61 3.93
CA ILE A 210 -3.87 3.95 4.31
C ILE A 210 -5.10 4.81 4.08
N ILE A 211 -4.96 6.12 3.81
CA ILE A 211 -6.08 7.04 3.60
C ILE A 211 -7.11 6.52 2.58
N PRO A 212 -6.71 5.87 1.45
CA PRO A 212 -7.67 5.33 0.49
C PRO A 212 -8.54 4.17 1.01
N TYR A 213 -8.20 3.59 2.18
CA TYR A 213 -8.91 2.43 2.76
C TYR A 213 -9.81 2.80 3.94
N ILE A 214 -9.81 4.06 4.36
CA ILE A 214 -10.59 4.60 5.48
C ILE A 214 -11.62 5.61 4.95
#